data_13d05473edacaa8a0be8e7a4808cd760
#
_entry.id   13d05473edacaa8a0be8e7a4808cd760
#
_cell.length_a   1.000
_cell.length_b   1.000
_cell.length_c   1.000
_cell.angle_alpha   90.00
_cell.angle_beta   90.00
_cell.angle_gamma   90.00
#
_symmetry.space_group_name_H-M   'P 1'
#
loop_
_entity.id
_entity.type
_entity.pdbx_description
1 polymer ?
#
loop_
_entity_poly.entity_id
_entity_poly.type
_entity_poly.pdbx_seq_one_letter_code
_entity_poly.pdbx_strand_id
1 'polypeptide(L)'
;MLEKFTVIDILKSRSDSVATISGNHLKFNIQTCYDLEYPPFIQVMMNAKDKQFAIRACKESDPNAMAFSKPKDQQKYAIKILFPAATVMIRKAAGWDAEETWNVPGVYLAEEKALVYDLGAAFKPTAKGGWKAKKESEARAAEAAAMLAEESEVAGLPADDAGEVIED
;
A
#
# COMPACT_ATOMS: atom_id res chain seq x y z
N MET A 1 9.94 -18.59 -35.96
CA MET A 1 8.67 -18.79 -35.24
C MET A 1 8.58 -18.08 -33.88
N LEU A 2 9.68 -17.87 -33.21
CA LEU A 2 9.69 -17.21 -31.89
C LEU A 2 9.81 -15.68 -31.97
N GLU A 3 9.90 -15.09 -33.12
CA GLU A 3 10.08 -13.65 -33.32
C GLU A 3 8.89 -12.80 -32.83
N LYS A 4 7.73 -13.43 -32.63
CA LYS A 4 6.53 -12.79 -32.10
C LYS A 4 6.38 -12.89 -30.58
N PHE A 5 7.30 -13.57 -29.93
CA PHE A 5 7.25 -13.75 -28.49
C PHE A 5 8.17 -12.76 -27.80
N THR A 6 7.64 -12.10 -26.78
CA THR A 6 8.44 -11.21 -25.93
C THR A 6 8.94 -11.99 -24.73
N VAL A 7 10.21 -11.86 -24.43
CA VAL A 7 10.77 -12.48 -23.21
C VAL A 7 10.16 -11.80 -21.99
N ILE A 8 9.53 -12.58 -21.14
CA ILE A 8 8.97 -12.07 -19.89
C ILE A 8 10.06 -12.05 -18.83
N ASP A 9 10.30 -10.87 -18.26
CA ASP A 9 11.22 -10.73 -17.15
C ASP A 9 10.57 -11.34 -15.91
N ILE A 10 11.13 -12.43 -15.44
CA ILE A 10 10.61 -13.19 -14.30
C ILE A 10 10.57 -12.34 -13.02
N LEU A 11 11.49 -11.40 -12.88
CA LEU A 11 11.52 -10.53 -11.71
C LEU A 11 10.45 -9.45 -11.78
N LYS A 12 10.19 -8.89 -12.96
CA LYS A 12 9.10 -7.94 -13.20
C LYS A 12 7.71 -8.58 -13.06
N SER A 13 7.59 -9.85 -13.37
CA SER A 13 6.31 -10.56 -13.29
C SER A 13 5.92 -10.96 -11.86
N ARG A 14 6.83 -10.85 -10.89
CA ARG A 14 6.60 -11.31 -9.52
C ARG A 14 5.86 -10.34 -8.62
N SER A 15 6.12 -9.07 -8.75
CA SER A 15 5.46 -8.04 -7.93
C SER A 15 5.73 -6.65 -8.48
N ASP A 16 4.81 -5.75 -8.24
CA ASP A 16 5.01 -4.34 -8.54
C ASP A 16 5.81 -3.67 -7.42
N SER A 17 6.46 -2.55 -7.74
CA SER A 17 7.05 -1.68 -6.73
C SER A 17 5.93 -1.06 -5.92
N VAL A 18 5.95 -1.25 -4.62
CA VAL A 18 4.91 -0.75 -3.71
C VAL A 18 5.56 -0.04 -2.54
N ALA A 19 5.06 1.15 -2.25
CA ALA A 19 5.38 1.88 -1.02
C ALA A 19 4.25 1.70 -0.01
N THR A 20 4.59 1.48 1.24
CA THR A 20 3.63 1.41 2.34
C THR A 20 3.83 2.61 3.26
N ILE A 21 2.78 3.37 3.48
CA ILE A 21 2.76 4.50 4.41
C ILE A 21 2.11 4.02 5.70
N SER A 22 2.88 3.94 6.77
CA SER A 22 2.43 3.42 8.06
C SER A 22 3.04 4.22 9.20
N GLY A 23 2.21 4.80 10.06
CA GLY A 23 2.69 5.65 11.15
C GLY A 23 3.58 6.77 10.63
N ASN A 24 4.82 6.83 11.10
CA ASN A 24 5.82 7.81 10.67
C ASN A 24 6.85 7.20 9.70
N HIS A 25 6.54 6.06 9.13
CA HIS A 25 7.47 5.31 8.29
C HIS A 25 6.98 5.18 6.85
N LEU A 26 7.95 5.19 5.95
CA LEU A 26 7.79 4.76 4.56
C LEU A 26 8.49 3.41 4.42
N LYS A 27 7.78 2.42 3.91
CA LYS A 27 8.33 1.11 3.64
C LYS A 27 8.27 0.83 2.14
N PHE A 28 9.39 0.39 1.59
CA PHE A 28 9.49 0.05 0.18
C PHE A 28 9.81 -1.44 0.04
N ASN A 29 9.09 -2.13 -0.83
CA ASN A 29 9.33 -3.55 -1.04
C ASN A 29 10.65 -3.80 -1.80
N ILE A 30 11.07 -5.06 -1.85
CA ILE A 30 12.33 -5.43 -2.49
C ILE A 30 12.34 -5.14 -3.99
N GLN A 31 11.17 -5.18 -4.63
CA GLN A 31 11.02 -4.86 -6.04
C GLN A 31 11.39 -3.40 -6.33
N THR A 32 11.11 -2.49 -5.38
CA THR A 32 11.52 -1.08 -5.48
C THR A 32 13.03 -0.95 -5.57
N CYS A 33 13.77 -1.71 -4.77
CA CYS A 33 15.23 -1.72 -4.83
C CYS A 33 15.72 -2.22 -6.18
N TYR A 34 15.11 -3.28 -6.69
CA TYR A 34 15.46 -3.85 -7.98
C TYR A 34 15.20 -2.85 -9.13
N ASP A 35 14.04 -2.23 -9.17
CA ASP A 35 13.67 -1.28 -10.22
C ASP A 35 14.62 -0.07 -10.25
N LEU A 36 15.05 0.41 -9.09
CA LEU A 36 15.99 1.51 -8.97
C LEU A 36 17.47 1.09 -9.06
N GLU A 37 17.74 -0.17 -9.30
CA GLU A 37 19.10 -0.73 -9.39
C GLU A 37 19.93 -0.56 -8.10
N TYR A 38 19.27 -0.73 -6.97
CA TYR A 38 19.90 -0.69 -5.63
C TYR A 38 20.67 0.60 -5.34
N PRO A 39 20.05 1.77 -5.44
CA PRO A 39 20.73 3.03 -5.17
C PRO A 39 21.05 3.16 -3.68
N PRO A 40 22.28 3.57 -3.31
CA PRO A 40 22.60 3.78 -1.91
C PRO A 40 21.88 4.98 -1.29
N PHE A 41 21.50 5.96 -2.10
CA PHE A 41 20.82 7.18 -1.67
C PHE A 41 19.65 7.52 -2.60
N ILE A 42 18.60 8.08 -2.02
CA ILE A 42 17.43 8.57 -2.75
C ILE A 42 17.04 9.97 -2.26
N GLN A 43 16.31 10.67 -3.10
CA GLN A 43 15.55 11.86 -2.72
C GLN A 43 14.06 11.54 -2.77
N VAL A 44 13.31 11.99 -1.77
CA VAL A 44 11.85 11.89 -1.75
C VAL A 44 11.27 13.22 -2.20
N MET A 45 10.36 13.16 -3.17
CA MET A 45 9.74 14.34 -3.77
C MET A 45 8.23 14.25 -3.64
N MET A 46 7.56 15.40 -3.55
CA MET A 46 6.11 15.47 -3.42
C MET A 46 5.50 16.38 -4.47
N ASN A 47 4.47 15.92 -5.15
CA ASN A 47 3.61 16.71 -6.01
C ASN A 47 2.20 16.72 -5.40
N ALA A 48 1.96 17.68 -4.54
CA ALA A 48 0.68 17.78 -3.82
C ALA A 48 -0.50 18.09 -4.75
N LYS A 49 -0.26 18.81 -5.82
CA LYS A 49 -1.29 19.17 -6.79
C LYS A 49 -1.88 17.95 -7.49
N ASP A 50 -1.02 17.04 -7.93
CA ASP A 50 -1.43 15.82 -8.62
C ASP A 50 -1.61 14.63 -7.67
N LYS A 51 -1.42 14.86 -6.37
CA LYS A 51 -1.50 13.82 -5.33
C LYS A 51 -0.58 12.64 -5.64
N GLN A 52 0.68 12.95 -5.86
CA GLN A 52 1.73 11.99 -6.16
C GLN A 52 2.96 12.25 -5.30
N PHE A 53 3.68 11.21 -4.97
CA PHE A 53 5.03 11.36 -4.47
C PHE A 53 5.98 10.49 -5.28
N ALA A 54 7.26 10.77 -5.23
CA ALA A 54 8.25 10.06 -5.99
C ALA A 54 9.53 9.86 -5.18
N ILE A 55 10.25 8.81 -5.50
CA ILE A 55 11.62 8.63 -5.03
C ILE A 55 12.54 8.55 -6.25
N ARG A 56 13.69 9.16 -6.14
CA ARG A 56 14.69 9.22 -7.21
C ARG A 56 16.05 8.82 -6.66
N ALA A 57 16.76 7.98 -7.42
CA ALA A 57 18.15 7.67 -7.11
C ALA A 57 19.01 8.94 -7.19
N CYS A 58 19.86 9.16 -6.22
CA CYS A 58 20.72 10.33 -6.14
C CYS A 58 22.09 10.00 -5.54
N LYS A 59 22.93 11.01 -5.43
CA LYS A 59 24.24 10.90 -4.79
C LYS A 59 24.15 11.34 -3.33
N GLU A 60 25.08 10.89 -2.51
CA GLU A 60 25.17 11.31 -1.10
C GLU A 60 25.28 12.83 -0.96
N SER A 61 25.96 13.48 -1.91
CA SER A 61 26.16 14.93 -1.92
C SER A 61 24.92 15.74 -2.37
N ASP A 62 23.89 15.09 -2.89
CA ASP A 62 22.69 15.78 -3.32
C ASP A 62 21.87 16.29 -2.11
N PRO A 63 21.16 17.44 -2.26
CA PRO A 63 20.34 17.96 -1.17
C PRO A 63 19.26 16.98 -0.72
N ASN A 64 19.13 16.83 0.59
CA ASN A 64 18.13 15.93 1.19
C ASN A 64 18.26 14.46 0.77
N ALA A 65 19.46 14.04 0.41
CA ALA A 65 19.73 12.64 0.13
C ALA A 65 19.52 11.78 1.38
N MET A 66 18.84 10.66 1.22
CA MET A 66 18.55 9.71 2.29
C MET A 66 19.18 8.37 1.96
N ALA A 67 19.78 7.73 2.95
CA ALA A 67 20.28 6.35 2.79
C ALA A 67 19.11 5.43 2.43
N PHE A 68 19.31 4.56 1.45
CA PHE A 68 18.26 3.70 0.94
C PHE A 68 18.67 2.23 0.90
N SER A 69 19.17 1.73 -0.22
CA SER A 69 19.45 0.31 -0.37
C SER A 69 20.93 -0.05 -0.18
N LYS A 70 21.15 -1.31 0.11
CA LYS A 70 22.46 -1.94 0.10
C LYS A 70 22.72 -2.52 -1.30
N PRO A 71 23.95 -2.90 -1.62
CA PRO A 71 24.26 -3.62 -2.85
C PRO A 71 23.36 -4.86 -3.01
N LYS A 72 23.09 -5.23 -4.24
CA LYS A 72 22.18 -6.32 -4.61
C LYS A 72 22.37 -7.62 -3.82
N ASP A 73 23.62 -8.02 -3.62
CA ASP A 73 23.97 -9.24 -2.91
C ASP A 73 23.73 -9.15 -1.38
N GLN A 74 23.61 -7.94 -0.85
CA GLN A 74 23.41 -7.68 0.58
C GLN A 74 21.97 -7.27 0.92
N GLN A 75 21.19 -6.83 -0.05
CA GLN A 75 19.81 -6.37 0.18
C GLN A 75 18.85 -7.54 0.24
N LYS A 76 18.51 -7.99 1.44
CA LYS A 76 17.65 -9.16 1.66
C LYS A 76 16.20 -8.81 1.99
N TYR A 77 15.97 -7.64 2.55
CA TYR A 77 14.68 -7.23 3.11
C TYR A 77 14.18 -5.94 2.52
N ALA A 78 12.87 -5.72 2.65
CA ALA A 78 12.26 -4.44 2.33
C ALA A 78 12.90 -3.30 3.16
N ILE A 79 12.85 -2.09 2.62
CA ILE A 79 13.44 -0.91 3.26
C ILE A 79 12.35 -0.17 4.04
N LYS A 80 12.66 0.18 5.27
CA LYS A 80 11.80 0.98 6.13
C LYS A 80 12.54 2.24 6.56
N ILE A 81 11.96 3.39 6.25
CA ILE A 81 12.55 4.69 6.54
C ILE A 81 11.65 5.45 7.51
N LEU A 82 12.21 5.95 8.59
CA LEU A 82 11.51 6.87 9.48
C LEU A 82 11.54 8.27 8.87
N PHE A 83 10.41 8.75 8.38
CA PHE A 83 10.31 10.06 7.75
C PHE A 83 8.96 10.73 8.05
N PRO A 84 8.76 11.24 9.28
CA PRO A 84 7.48 11.84 9.69
C PRO A 84 7.01 12.97 8.79
N ALA A 85 7.91 13.84 8.37
CA ALA A 85 7.56 14.97 7.51
C ALA A 85 6.94 14.51 6.19
N ALA A 86 7.51 13.49 5.56
CA ALA A 86 6.97 12.94 4.30
C ALA A 86 5.62 12.25 4.53
N THR A 87 5.48 11.46 5.57
CA THR A 87 4.22 10.75 5.86
C THR A 87 3.07 11.71 6.15
N VAL A 88 3.34 12.79 6.87
CA VAL A 88 2.34 13.83 7.13
C VAL A 88 1.90 14.52 5.84
N MET A 89 2.84 14.90 4.99
CA MET A 89 2.53 15.54 3.70
C MET A 89 1.72 14.61 2.78
N ILE A 90 2.10 13.35 2.70
CA ILE A 90 1.41 12.35 1.89
C ILE A 90 -0.02 12.15 2.37
N ARG A 91 -0.23 11.97 3.67
CA ARG A 91 -1.56 11.80 4.25
C ARG A 91 -2.44 13.01 4.04
N LYS A 92 -1.89 14.20 4.22
CA LYS A 92 -2.62 15.46 4.00
C LYS A 92 -3.08 15.59 2.55
N ALA A 93 -2.22 15.28 1.60
CA ALA A 93 -2.55 15.34 0.18
C ALA A 93 -3.61 14.29 -0.20
N ALA A 94 -3.53 13.10 0.37
CA ALA A 94 -4.46 11.99 0.09
C ALA A 94 -5.75 12.05 0.90
N GLY A 95 -5.81 12.83 1.97
CA GLY A 95 -6.96 12.87 2.88
C GLY A 95 -7.06 11.64 3.79
N TRP A 96 -5.93 11.03 4.16
CA TRP A 96 -5.89 9.85 5.01
C TRP A 96 -5.71 10.19 6.49
N ASP A 97 -6.29 9.37 7.36
CA ASP A 97 -6.09 9.48 8.79
C ASP A 97 -4.70 9.03 9.21
N ALA A 98 -4.19 9.61 10.31
CA ALA A 98 -2.84 9.34 10.79
C ALA A 98 -2.60 7.88 11.19
N GLU A 99 -3.63 7.16 11.56
CA GLU A 99 -3.55 5.76 12.02
C GLU A 99 -3.71 4.75 10.87
N GLU A 100 -4.15 5.20 9.71
CA GLU A 100 -4.34 4.31 8.57
C GLU A 100 -3.02 3.94 7.90
N THR A 101 -2.95 2.69 7.46
CA THR A 101 -1.85 2.18 6.65
C THR A 101 -2.32 2.00 5.23
N TRP A 102 -1.56 2.52 4.28
CA TRP A 102 -1.88 2.45 2.86
C TRP A 102 -0.71 1.95 2.04
N ASN A 103 -1.00 1.12 1.05
CA ASN A 103 -0.06 0.70 0.02
C ASN A 103 -0.29 1.51 -1.25
N VAL A 104 0.77 1.98 -1.86
CA VAL A 104 0.70 2.77 -3.09
C VAL A 104 1.57 2.12 -4.15
N PRO A 105 1.02 1.73 -5.31
CA PRO A 105 1.82 1.18 -6.39
C PRO A 105 2.68 2.26 -7.04
N GLY A 106 3.89 1.90 -7.43
CA GLY A 106 4.83 2.80 -8.08
C GLY A 106 4.98 2.49 -9.57
N VAL A 107 5.19 3.53 -10.35
CA VAL A 107 5.51 3.44 -11.77
C VAL A 107 6.96 3.86 -11.99
N TYR A 108 7.74 2.99 -12.59
CA TYR A 108 9.16 3.25 -12.83
C TYR A 108 9.37 4.10 -14.08
N LEU A 109 10.12 5.18 -13.89
CA LEU A 109 10.57 6.07 -14.98
C LEU A 109 12.07 5.86 -15.20
N ALA A 110 12.39 5.05 -16.19
CA ALA A 110 13.78 4.66 -16.47
C ALA A 110 14.69 5.85 -16.79
N GLU A 111 14.20 6.83 -17.53
CA GLU A 111 14.96 8.02 -17.91
C GLU A 111 15.41 8.87 -16.73
N GLU A 112 14.58 8.94 -15.69
CA GLU A 112 14.84 9.74 -14.51
C GLU A 112 15.36 8.92 -13.32
N LYS A 113 15.43 7.61 -13.46
CA LYS A 113 15.76 6.68 -12.37
C LYS A 113 14.91 6.94 -11.13
N ALA A 114 13.62 7.04 -11.35
CA ALA A 114 12.64 7.40 -10.33
C ALA A 114 11.44 6.46 -10.34
N LEU A 115 10.79 6.35 -9.20
CA LEU A 115 9.48 5.71 -9.05
C LEU A 115 8.47 6.77 -8.64
N VAL A 116 7.36 6.84 -9.36
CA VAL A 116 6.26 7.76 -9.06
C VAL A 116 5.10 6.96 -8.48
N TYR A 117 4.58 7.42 -7.36
CA TYR A 117 3.48 6.80 -6.63
C TYR A 117 2.25 7.69 -6.69
N ASP A 118 1.19 7.19 -7.29
CA ASP A 118 -0.09 7.90 -7.38
C ASP A 118 -0.96 7.54 -6.16
N LEU A 119 -1.24 8.52 -5.33
CA LEU A 119 -2.04 8.34 -4.12
C LEU A 119 -3.49 7.96 -4.43
N GLY A 120 -3.99 8.32 -5.61
CA GLY A 120 -5.31 7.91 -6.07
C GLY A 120 -5.42 6.41 -6.37
N ALA A 121 -4.30 5.74 -6.60
CA ALA A 121 -4.25 4.29 -6.82
C ALA A 121 -3.96 3.49 -5.55
N ALA A 122 -3.88 4.14 -4.39
CA ALA A 122 -3.58 3.50 -3.12
C ALA A 122 -4.65 2.48 -2.72
N PHE A 123 -4.22 1.43 -2.03
CA PHE A 123 -5.11 0.40 -1.50
C PHE A 123 -4.69 0.02 -0.08
N LYS A 124 -5.63 -0.48 0.70
CA LYS A 124 -5.31 -0.95 2.05
C LYS A 124 -4.60 -2.31 1.97
N PRO A 125 -3.59 -2.54 2.82
CA PRO A 125 -2.91 -3.82 2.83
C PRO A 125 -3.87 -4.93 3.24
N THR A 126 -3.80 -6.04 2.52
CA THR A 126 -4.48 -7.26 2.94
C THR A 126 -3.79 -7.80 4.21
N ALA A 127 -4.55 -8.49 5.05
CA ALA A 127 -4.01 -9.07 6.27
C ALA A 127 -2.70 -9.82 5.98
N LYS A 128 -1.64 -9.37 6.63
CA LYS A 128 -0.34 -10.02 6.51
C LYS A 128 -0.44 -11.44 7.03
N GLY A 129 -0.03 -12.33 6.24
CA GLY A 129 0.22 -13.61 6.76
C GLY A 129 -0.15 -14.72 5.82
N GLY A 130 0.47 -15.78 6.02
CA GLY A 130 0.17 -16.99 5.35
C GLY A 130 -1.25 -17.43 5.70
N TRP A 131 -1.52 -18.61 5.36
CA TRP A 131 -2.76 -19.34 5.54
C TRP A 131 -3.54 -19.06 6.86
N LYS A 132 -2.89 -18.90 8.01
CA LYS A 132 -3.58 -18.64 9.29
C LYS A 132 -4.27 -17.26 9.34
N ALA A 133 -3.57 -16.21 8.92
CA ALA A 133 -4.14 -14.86 8.94
C ALA A 133 -5.29 -14.72 7.95
N LYS A 134 -5.21 -15.37 6.79
CA LYS A 134 -6.30 -15.39 5.82
C LYS A 134 -7.54 -16.06 6.40
N LYS A 135 -7.37 -17.20 7.07
CA LYS A 135 -8.46 -17.93 7.69
C LYS A 135 -9.12 -17.15 8.83
N GLU A 136 -8.34 -16.48 9.66
CA GLU A 136 -8.87 -15.61 10.71
C GLU A 136 -9.63 -14.41 10.17
N SER A 137 -9.14 -13.80 9.11
CA SER A 137 -9.80 -12.70 8.44
C SER A 137 -11.14 -13.12 7.84
N GLU A 138 -11.19 -14.26 7.18
CA GLU A 138 -12.43 -14.81 6.62
C GLU A 138 -13.43 -15.18 7.73
N ALA A 139 -12.98 -15.74 8.83
CA ALA A 139 -13.82 -16.08 9.97
C ALA A 139 -14.42 -14.82 10.61
N ARG A 140 -13.66 -13.75 10.78
CA ARG A 140 -14.15 -12.47 11.30
C ARG A 140 -15.18 -11.82 10.38
N ALA A 141 -14.95 -11.88 9.08
CA ALA A 141 -15.90 -11.36 8.10
C ALA A 141 -17.22 -12.12 8.13
N ALA A 142 -17.17 -13.44 8.22
CA ALA A 142 -18.37 -14.29 8.34
C ALA A 142 -19.13 -14.02 9.64
N GLU A 143 -18.44 -13.86 10.75
CA GLU A 143 -19.05 -13.54 12.04
C GLU A 143 -19.74 -12.17 12.04
N ALA A 144 -19.10 -11.16 11.47
CA ALA A 144 -19.69 -9.84 11.33
C ALA A 144 -20.94 -9.85 10.45
N ALA A 145 -20.94 -10.61 9.36
CA ALA A 145 -22.11 -10.77 8.49
C ALA A 145 -23.26 -11.48 9.21
N ALA A 146 -22.96 -12.49 10.03
CA ALA A 146 -23.95 -13.19 10.83
C ALA A 146 -24.61 -12.28 11.89
N MET A 147 -23.83 -11.43 12.54
CA MET A 147 -24.33 -10.45 13.50
C MET A 147 -25.27 -9.44 12.85
N LEU A 148 -24.96 -8.94 11.68
CA LEU A 148 -25.81 -8.01 10.94
C LEU A 148 -27.12 -8.66 10.52
N ALA A 149 -27.11 -9.92 10.14
CA ALA A 149 -28.31 -10.66 9.78
C ALA A 149 -29.24 -10.87 10.99
N GLU A 150 -28.70 -11.17 12.18
CA GLU A 150 -29.48 -11.30 13.41
C GLU A 150 -30.13 -9.98 13.84
N GLU A 151 -29.42 -8.88 13.77
CA GLU A 151 -29.99 -7.56 14.05
C GLU A 151 -31.16 -7.23 13.12
N SER A 152 -31.05 -7.57 11.86
CA SER A 152 -32.08 -7.33 10.87
C SER A 152 -33.36 -8.14 11.17
N GLU A 153 -33.23 -9.39 11.58
CA GLU A 153 -34.38 -10.24 11.97
C GLU A 153 -35.07 -9.72 13.23
N VAL A 154 -34.31 -9.37 14.25
CA VAL A 154 -34.84 -8.84 15.51
C VAL A 154 -35.58 -7.52 15.28
N ALA A 155 -35.09 -6.66 14.41
CA ALA A 155 -35.73 -5.39 14.10
C ALA A 155 -37.06 -5.58 13.35
N GLY A 156 -37.22 -6.64 12.60
CA GLY A 156 -38.46 -6.95 11.89
C GLY A 156 -39.60 -7.48 12.79
N LEU A 157 -39.28 -8.28 13.77
CA LEU A 157 -40.23 -8.93 14.65
C LEU A 157 -41.14 -7.98 15.46
N PRO A 158 -40.62 -6.94 16.11
CA PRO A 158 -41.44 -6.02 16.89
C PRO A 158 -42.49 -5.27 16.05
N ALA A 159 -42.20 -5.00 14.82
CA ALA A 159 -43.12 -4.31 13.92
C ALA A 159 -44.37 -5.19 13.60
N ASP A 160 -44.15 -6.45 13.42
CA ASP A 160 -45.24 -7.42 13.17
C ASP A 160 -46.14 -7.57 14.39
N ASP A 161 -45.57 -7.68 15.56
CA ASP A 161 -46.32 -7.78 16.82
C ASP A 161 -47.14 -6.52 17.08
N ALA A 162 -46.61 -5.36 16.79
CA ALA A 162 -47.32 -4.11 16.96
C ALA A 162 -48.50 -4.00 16.02
N GLY A 163 -48.38 -4.54 14.82
CA GLY A 163 -49.49 -4.61 13.86
C GLY A 163 -50.64 -5.48 14.35
N GLU A 164 -50.34 -6.59 14.94
CA GLU A 164 -51.36 -7.51 15.48
C GLU A 164 -52.12 -6.90 16.66
N VAL A 165 -51.44 -6.22 17.54
CA VAL A 165 -52.05 -5.57 18.71
C VAL A 165 -53.02 -4.47 18.30
N ILE A 166 -52.76 -3.75 17.25
CA ILE A 166 -53.60 -2.66 16.76
C ILE A 166 -54.93 -3.20 16.18
N GLU A 167 -54.91 -4.33 15.58
CA GLU A 167 -56.10 -4.96 14.99
C GLU A 167 -57.10 -5.42 16.03
N ASP A 168 -56.67 -5.78 17.18
CA ASP A 168 -57.53 -6.27 18.28
C ASP A 168 -58.12 -5.10 19.08
#